data_971a934612124f3af8d49a704bf58614
#
_entry.id   971a934612124f3af8d49a704bf58614
#
_cell.length_a   1.000
_cell.length_b   1.000
_cell.length_c   1.000
_cell.angle_alpha   90.00
_cell.angle_beta   90.00
_cell.angle_gamma   90.00
#
_symmetry.space_group_name_H-M   'P 1'
#
loop_
_entity.id
_entity.type
_entity.pdbx_description
1 polymer ?
#
loop_
_entity_poly.entity_id
_entity_poly.type
_entity_poly.pdbx_seq_one_letter_code
_entity_poly.pdbx_strand_id
1 'polypeptide(L)'
;MNVSGKKIVVVIPAYKAALTLPGVLARIPADVHEQLFKILVVEDGGEKVPRSTDAELLAKYPKIEVLFHEHNRGYGAAQKTGYRRALELGADIAAMLHADGQYAPEELPRLLEPLVTGSADLVLGSRMRSWRSALRGGMPKYKFVANICLTQLENLAYGLRFSEYHSGYMLYSRRALTVVPFEKLSDTFHFDGEMLLVGAKKGLRVADLPIPTHYGDEESHLKPIKYGFEVLGVIRDYWRGKYDFPGE
;
A
#
# COMPACT_ATOMS: atom_id res chain seq x y z
N MET A 1 -17.31 -13.21 1.34
CA MET A 1 -16.66 -12.81 2.62
C MET A 1 -17.70 -12.06 3.47
N ASN A 2 -17.85 -12.35 4.77
CA ASN A 2 -18.78 -11.58 5.62
C ASN A 2 -17.98 -10.55 6.43
N VAL A 3 -18.04 -9.28 6.05
CA VAL A 3 -17.33 -8.18 6.74
C VAL A 3 -18.11 -7.61 7.95
N SER A 4 -19.24 -8.24 8.28
CA SER A 4 -20.07 -8.01 9.50
C SER A 4 -20.03 -6.57 10.05
N GLY A 5 -20.50 -5.61 9.26
CA GLY A 5 -20.71 -4.23 9.69
C GLY A 5 -19.46 -3.34 9.73
N LYS A 6 -18.28 -3.82 9.35
CA LYS A 6 -17.06 -2.99 9.26
C LYS A 6 -17.09 -2.09 8.02
N LYS A 7 -16.71 -0.83 8.21
CA LYS A 7 -16.50 0.12 7.11
C LYS A 7 -15.14 -0.10 6.48
N ILE A 8 -15.11 -0.72 5.29
CA ILE A 8 -13.89 -0.94 4.52
C ILE A 8 -13.77 0.15 3.45
N VAL A 9 -12.62 0.82 3.42
CA VAL A 9 -12.27 1.83 2.43
C VAL A 9 -11.07 1.33 1.63
N VAL A 10 -11.17 1.38 0.31
CA VAL A 10 -10.01 1.17 -0.58
C VAL A 10 -9.41 2.53 -0.92
N VAL A 11 -8.10 2.67 -0.80
CA VAL A 11 -7.34 3.88 -1.16
C VAL A 11 -6.50 3.56 -2.39
N ILE A 12 -6.65 4.36 -3.44
CA ILE A 12 -5.96 4.19 -4.73
C ILE A 12 -5.23 5.48 -5.08
N PRO A 13 -3.90 5.57 -4.80
CA PRO A 13 -3.07 6.63 -5.36
C PRO A 13 -3.03 6.52 -6.89
N ALA A 14 -3.36 7.60 -7.59
CA ALA A 14 -3.46 7.64 -9.05
C ALA A 14 -2.57 8.75 -9.63
N TYR A 15 -1.57 8.36 -10.41
CA TYR A 15 -0.73 9.26 -11.19
C TYR A 15 -0.59 8.73 -12.61
N LYS A 16 -1.12 9.48 -13.60
CA LYS A 16 -1.15 9.05 -15.01
C LYS A 16 -1.82 7.68 -15.23
N ALA A 17 -2.84 7.38 -14.44
CA ALA A 17 -3.48 6.07 -14.39
C ALA A 17 -4.80 5.97 -15.19
N ALA A 18 -5.08 6.93 -16.09
CA ALA A 18 -6.35 6.98 -16.85
C ALA A 18 -6.64 5.70 -17.64
N LEU A 19 -5.60 5.04 -18.16
CA LEU A 19 -5.75 3.81 -18.95
C LEU A 19 -5.83 2.53 -18.09
N THR A 20 -5.29 2.56 -16.88
CA THR A 20 -5.15 1.36 -16.04
C THR A 20 -6.21 1.26 -14.94
N LEU A 21 -6.58 2.39 -14.34
CA LEU A 21 -7.54 2.45 -13.24
C LEU A 21 -8.88 1.74 -13.52
N PRO A 22 -9.53 1.91 -14.71
CA PRO A 22 -10.78 1.21 -15.00
C PRO A 22 -10.64 -0.32 -14.95
N GLY A 23 -9.50 -0.84 -15.44
CA GLY A 23 -9.17 -2.26 -15.39
C GLY A 23 -8.96 -2.77 -13.96
N VAL A 24 -8.30 -1.98 -13.11
CA VAL A 24 -8.10 -2.30 -11.68
C VAL A 24 -9.43 -2.38 -10.95
N LEU A 25 -10.31 -1.40 -11.15
CA LEU A 25 -11.64 -1.37 -10.53
C LEU A 25 -12.50 -2.56 -10.96
N ALA A 26 -12.46 -2.94 -12.24
CA ALA A 26 -13.20 -4.06 -12.78
C ALA A 26 -12.76 -5.43 -12.24
N ARG A 27 -11.51 -5.53 -11.75
CA ARG A 27 -10.92 -6.74 -11.17
C ARG A 27 -11.19 -6.89 -9.67
N ILE A 28 -11.72 -5.88 -9.00
CA ILE A 28 -12.18 -6.04 -7.61
C ILE A 28 -13.32 -7.05 -7.58
N PRO A 29 -13.22 -8.14 -6.80
CA PRO A 29 -14.29 -9.14 -6.73
C PRO A 29 -15.64 -8.51 -6.37
N ALA A 30 -16.70 -8.92 -7.04
CA ALA A 30 -18.03 -8.31 -6.90
C ALA A 30 -18.54 -8.35 -5.45
N ASP A 31 -18.34 -9.46 -4.77
CA ASP A 31 -18.72 -9.66 -3.37
C ASP A 31 -17.94 -8.73 -2.41
N VAL A 32 -16.70 -8.39 -2.74
CA VAL A 32 -15.93 -7.37 -2.00
C VAL A 32 -16.44 -5.99 -2.34
N HIS A 33 -16.61 -5.68 -3.65
CA HIS A 33 -17.07 -4.37 -4.10
C HIS A 33 -18.41 -3.98 -3.46
N GLU A 34 -19.35 -4.91 -3.35
CA GLU A 34 -20.63 -4.69 -2.67
C GLU A 34 -20.46 -4.32 -1.19
N GLN A 35 -19.45 -4.89 -0.51
CA GLN A 35 -19.18 -4.68 0.91
C GLN A 35 -18.30 -3.47 1.19
N LEU A 36 -17.62 -2.88 0.17
CA LEU A 36 -16.86 -1.66 0.35
C LEU A 36 -17.77 -0.50 0.78
N PHE A 37 -17.30 0.28 1.75
CA PHE A 37 -17.96 1.52 2.13
C PHE A 37 -17.65 2.64 1.13
N LYS A 38 -16.37 2.80 0.75
CA LYS A 38 -15.87 3.80 -0.20
C LYS A 38 -14.64 3.32 -0.94
N ILE A 39 -14.40 3.90 -2.12
CA ILE A 39 -13.14 3.83 -2.87
C ILE A 39 -12.63 5.27 -2.99
N LEU A 40 -11.50 5.57 -2.38
CA LEU A 40 -10.86 6.88 -2.44
C LEU A 40 -9.78 6.85 -3.52
N VAL A 41 -10.01 7.53 -4.61
CA VAL A 41 -9.00 7.73 -5.66
C VAL A 41 -8.30 9.05 -5.39
N VAL A 42 -7.00 9.03 -5.13
CA VAL A 42 -6.19 10.23 -4.88
C VAL A 42 -5.40 10.55 -6.13
N GLU A 43 -5.87 11.55 -6.88
CA GLU A 43 -5.26 12.06 -8.12
C GLU A 43 -4.05 12.93 -7.78
N ASP A 44 -2.85 12.39 -7.92
CA ASP A 44 -1.58 13.07 -7.59
C ASP A 44 -0.88 13.67 -8.81
N GLY A 45 -1.65 13.99 -9.85
CA GLY A 45 -1.11 14.49 -11.11
C GLY A 45 -1.05 16.01 -11.24
N GLY A 46 -1.82 16.72 -10.44
CA GLY A 46 -2.08 18.17 -10.63
C GLY A 46 -2.89 18.45 -11.91
N GLU A 47 -3.05 19.70 -12.24
CA GLU A 47 -3.87 20.14 -13.40
C GLU A 47 -3.29 19.74 -14.78
N LYS A 48 -1.98 19.52 -14.86
CA LYS A 48 -1.27 19.20 -16.11
C LYS A 48 -1.33 17.73 -16.51
N VAL A 49 -1.83 16.85 -15.63
CA VAL A 49 -1.94 15.41 -15.89
C VAL A 49 -3.40 15.07 -16.16
N PRO A 50 -3.72 14.35 -17.25
CA PRO A 50 -5.08 13.85 -17.47
C PRO A 50 -5.60 13.10 -16.25
N ARG A 51 -6.84 13.38 -15.85
CA ARG A 51 -7.49 12.71 -14.73
C ARG A 51 -7.66 11.22 -15.02
N SER A 52 -7.45 10.40 -14.01
CA SER A 52 -7.69 8.96 -14.09
C SER A 52 -9.17 8.62 -13.89
N THR A 53 -9.97 9.59 -13.43
CA THR A 53 -11.41 9.45 -13.20
C THR A 53 -12.17 10.41 -14.10
N ASP A 54 -13.09 9.87 -14.91
CA ASP A 54 -14.02 10.63 -15.74
C ASP A 54 -15.48 10.43 -15.28
N ALA A 55 -16.41 11.12 -15.91
CA ALA A 55 -17.82 11.06 -15.54
C ALA A 55 -18.43 9.67 -15.76
N GLU A 56 -17.98 8.93 -16.78
CA GLU A 56 -18.46 7.58 -17.08
C GLU A 56 -18.01 6.60 -16.01
N LEU A 57 -16.73 6.64 -15.63
CA LEU A 57 -16.18 5.81 -14.56
C LEU A 57 -16.86 6.08 -13.22
N LEU A 58 -17.10 7.35 -12.89
CA LEU A 58 -17.78 7.73 -11.65
C LEU A 58 -19.24 7.28 -11.64
N ALA A 59 -19.93 7.34 -12.78
CA ALA A 59 -21.31 6.82 -12.90
C ALA A 59 -21.34 5.30 -12.72
N LYS A 60 -20.36 4.58 -13.25
CA LYS A 60 -20.24 3.12 -13.12
C LYS A 60 -19.91 2.68 -11.69
N TYR A 61 -19.11 3.47 -10.95
CA TYR A 61 -18.64 3.15 -9.61
C TYR A 61 -19.03 4.25 -8.60
N PRO A 62 -20.31 4.30 -8.15
CA PRO A 62 -20.83 5.40 -7.31
C PRO A 62 -20.21 5.47 -5.90
N LYS A 63 -19.46 4.44 -5.49
CA LYS A 63 -18.69 4.45 -4.24
C LYS A 63 -17.36 5.19 -4.35
N ILE A 64 -16.96 5.65 -5.53
CA ILE A 64 -15.73 6.42 -5.70
C ILE A 64 -15.93 7.83 -5.14
N GLU A 65 -14.94 8.27 -4.38
CA GLU A 65 -14.72 9.66 -4.00
C GLU A 65 -13.33 10.05 -4.50
N VAL A 66 -13.22 11.17 -5.21
CA VAL A 66 -11.96 11.64 -5.80
C VAL A 66 -11.38 12.75 -4.96
N LEU A 67 -10.12 12.61 -4.60
CA LEU A 67 -9.33 13.60 -3.91
C LEU A 67 -8.24 14.11 -4.85
N PHE A 68 -7.99 15.43 -4.89
CA PHE A 68 -7.07 16.03 -5.82
C PHE A 68 -5.90 16.70 -5.10
N HIS A 69 -4.70 16.51 -5.64
CA HIS A 69 -3.55 17.34 -5.33
C HIS A 69 -3.35 18.37 -6.45
N GLU A 70 -3.13 19.63 -6.11
CA GLU A 70 -2.87 20.72 -7.08
C GLU A 70 -1.57 20.50 -7.87
N HIS A 71 -0.64 19.75 -7.30
CA HIS A 71 0.61 19.31 -7.92
C HIS A 71 1.00 17.92 -7.40
N ASN A 72 1.90 17.24 -8.11
CA ASN A 72 2.41 15.95 -7.66
C ASN A 72 3.15 16.10 -6.33
N ARG A 73 2.66 15.42 -5.30
CA ARG A 73 3.21 15.43 -3.94
C ARG A 73 3.96 14.15 -3.59
N GLY A 74 3.83 13.13 -4.42
CA GLY A 74 4.48 11.85 -4.26
C GLY A 74 3.56 10.75 -3.72
N TYR A 75 4.02 9.52 -3.92
CA TYR A 75 3.29 8.30 -3.63
C TYR A 75 2.83 8.18 -2.17
N GLY A 76 3.73 8.45 -1.21
CA GLY A 76 3.39 8.44 0.22
C GLY A 76 2.42 9.55 0.59
N ALA A 77 2.57 10.75 0.00
CA ALA A 77 1.65 11.86 0.23
C ALA A 77 0.23 11.54 -0.23
N ALA A 78 0.08 10.87 -1.37
CA ALA A 78 -1.22 10.44 -1.86
C ALA A 78 -1.86 9.41 -0.93
N GLN A 79 -1.09 8.45 -0.41
CA GLN A 79 -1.58 7.49 0.60
C GLN A 79 -2.03 8.19 1.89
N LYS A 80 -1.21 9.12 2.42
CA LYS A 80 -1.56 9.91 3.61
C LYS A 80 -2.89 10.64 3.43
N THR A 81 -3.09 11.27 2.27
CA THR A 81 -4.35 11.95 1.96
C THR A 81 -5.53 10.98 1.98
N GLY A 82 -5.38 9.81 1.37
CA GLY A 82 -6.40 8.77 1.39
C GLY A 82 -6.68 8.22 2.79
N TYR A 83 -5.64 7.94 3.59
CA TYR A 83 -5.81 7.41 4.95
C TYR A 83 -6.43 8.42 5.90
N ARG A 84 -6.06 9.70 5.81
CA ARG A 84 -6.71 10.77 6.56
C ARG A 84 -8.20 10.80 6.25
N ARG A 85 -8.54 10.79 4.96
CA ARG A 85 -9.95 10.79 4.53
C ARG A 85 -10.69 9.53 4.98
N ALA A 86 -10.06 8.37 4.93
CA ALA A 86 -10.63 7.13 5.42
C ALA A 86 -10.95 7.21 6.94
N LEU A 87 -10.05 7.77 7.75
CA LEU A 87 -10.27 8.00 9.18
C LEU A 87 -11.43 8.98 9.44
N GLU A 88 -11.52 10.08 8.68
CA GLU A 88 -12.63 11.05 8.75
C GLU A 88 -13.99 10.39 8.45
N LEU A 89 -14.04 9.50 7.46
CA LEU A 89 -15.23 8.73 7.10
C LEU A 89 -15.60 7.65 8.12
N GLY A 90 -14.77 7.45 9.11
CA GLY A 90 -15.00 6.45 10.14
C GLY A 90 -14.64 5.02 9.66
N ALA A 91 -13.71 4.85 8.73
CA ALA A 91 -13.27 3.53 8.27
C ALA A 91 -12.72 2.68 9.43
N ASP A 92 -13.07 1.40 9.45
CA ASP A 92 -12.47 0.40 10.33
C ASP A 92 -11.23 -0.22 9.71
N ILE A 93 -11.22 -0.31 8.37
CA ILE A 93 -10.12 -0.87 7.58
C ILE A 93 -9.87 0.05 6.38
N ALA A 94 -8.60 0.35 6.10
CA ALA A 94 -8.15 0.96 4.86
C ALA A 94 -7.24 -0.04 4.11
N ALA A 95 -7.60 -0.35 2.87
CA ALA A 95 -6.82 -1.21 1.99
C ALA A 95 -6.20 -0.38 0.87
N MET A 96 -4.88 -0.41 0.74
CA MET A 96 -4.18 0.23 -0.35
C MET A 96 -4.22 -0.66 -1.59
N LEU A 97 -4.56 -0.08 -2.75
CA LEU A 97 -4.57 -0.75 -4.04
C LEU A 97 -3.91 0.15 -5.09
N HIS A 98 -3.01 -0.40 -5.89
CA HIS A 98 -2.33 0.37 -6.92
C HIS A 98 -3.21 0.56 -8.17
N ALA A 99 -3.15 1.75 -8.76
CA ALA A 99 -3.90 2.08 -9.97
C ALA A 99 -3.28 1.48 -11.25
N ASP A 100 -2.06 0.93 -11.19
CA ASP A 100 -1.34 0.32 -12.32
C ASP A 100 -1.67 -1.16 -12.55
N GLY A 101 -2.38 -1.80 -11.62
CA GLY A 101 -2.77 -3.20 -11.72
C GLY A 101 -1.67 -4.23 -11.44
N GLN A 102 -0.47 -3.81 -11.02
CA GLN A 102 0.63 -4.72 -10.66
C GLN A 102 0.29 -5.62 -9.48
N TYR A 103 -0.53 -5.11 -8.56
CA TYR A 103 -1.07 -5.88 -7.45
C TYR A 103 -2.48 -6.37 -7.77
N ALA A 104 -2.71 -7.65 -7.58
CA ALA A 104 -3.95 -8.31 -7.94
C ALA A 104 -5.11 -7.88 -7.02
N PRO A 105 -6.12 -7.13 -7.52
CA PRO A 105 -7.31 -6.77 -6.72
C PRO A 105 -8.08 -7.99 -6.23
N GLU A 106 -7.96 -9.12 -6.91
CA GLU A 106 -8.55 -10.42 -6.59
C GLU A 106 -8.07 -10.96 -5.24
N GLU A 107 -6.92 -10.50 -4.73
CA GLU A 107 -6.38 -10.89 -3.43
C GLU A 107 -7.02 -10.16 -2.24
N LEU A 108 -7.77 -9.08 -2.50
CA LEU A 108 -8.42 -8.30 -1.43
C LEU A 108 -9.20 -9.15 -0.42
N PRO A 109 -10.04 -10.15 -0.80
CA PRO A 109 -10.78 -10.96 0.17
C PRO A 109 -9.86 -11.62 1.18
N ARG A 110 -8.77 -12.23 0.70
CA ARG A 110 -7.82 -12.97 1.54
C ARG A 110 -6.98 -12.04 2.42
N LEU A 111 -6.58 -10.89 1.88
CA LEU A 111 -5.79 -9.90 2.62
C LEU A 111 -6.63 -9.14 3.67
N LEU A 112 -7.93 -8.98 3.45
CA LEU A 112 -8.85 -8.34 4.40
C LEU A 112 -9.16 -9.25 5.60
N GLU A 113 -9.13 -10.57 5.43
CA GLU A 113 -9.56 -11.54 6.46
C GLU A 113 -8.90 -11.33 7.83
N PRO A 114 -7.56 -11.16 7.97
CA PRO A 114 -6.95 -10.95 9.28
C PRO A 114 -7.40 -9.66 9.98
N LEU A 115 -7.73 -8.61 9.22
CA LEU A 115 -8.23 -7.35 9.78
C LEU A 115 -9.70 -7.46 10.16
N VAL A 116 -10.50 -8.17 9.37
CA VAL A 116 -11.92 -8.41 9.66
C VAL A 116 -12.08 -9.27 10.90
N THR A 117 -11.30 -10.31 11.04
CA THR A 117 -11.31 -11.20 12.23
C THR A 117 -10.63 -10.57 13.45
N GLY A 118 -9.91 -9.47 13.27
CA GLY A 118 -9.15 -8.82 14.33
C GLY A 118 -7.91 -9.60 14.76
N SER A 119 -7.42 -10.55 13.95
CA SER A 119 -6.19 -11.32 14.23
C SER A 119 -4.91 -10.53 13.89
N ALA A 120 -5.01 -9.50 13.02
CA ALA A 120 -3.94 -8.58 12.73
C ALA A 120 -4.43 -7.12 12.81
N ASP A 121 -3.49 -6.21 12.94
CA ASP A 121 -3.70 -4.76 12.89
C ASP A 121 -3.20 -4.18 11.55
N LEU A 122 -2.26 -4.88 10.91
CA LEU A 122 -1.62 -4.52 9.66
C LEU A 122 -1.40 -5.78 8.83
N VAL A 123 -1.64 -5.71 7.52
CA VAL A 123 -1.41 -6.82 6.59
C VAL A 123 -0.43 -6.37 5.52
N LEU A 124 0.62 -7.14 5.34
CA LEU A 124 1.58 -7.05 4.25
C LEU A 124 1.27 -8.13 3.21
N GLY A 125 0.88 -7.73 2.01
CA GLY A 125 0.86 -8.61 0.84
C GLY A 125 2.26 -8.73 0.24
N SER A 126 2.96 -9.82 0.53
CA SER A 126 4.36 -10.00 0.12
C SER A 126 4.52 -10.87 -1.11
N ARG A 127 5.23 -10.35 -2.10
CA ARG A 127 5.67 -11.11 -3.29
C ARG A 127 6.77 -12.10 -2.93
N MET A 128 7.56 -11.82 -1.89
CA MET A 128 8.73 -12.61 -1.50
C MET A 128 8.40 -13.76 -0.54
N ARG A 129 7.22 -13.74 0.10
CA ARG A 129 6.75 -14.82 0.97
C ARG A 129 6.63 -16.15 0.21
N SER A 130 6.35 -16.10 -1.08
CA SER A 130 6.42 -17.22 -2.02
C SER A 130 7.42 -16.92 -3.13
N TRP A 131 8.71 -17.07 -2.85
CA TRP A 131 9.80 -16.75 -3.80
C TRP A 131 9.65 -17.44 -5.17
N ARG A 132 9.07 -18.65 -5.20
CA ARG A 132 8.77 -19.35 -6.48
C ARG A 132 7.71 -18.62 -7.28
N SER A 133 6.70 -18.04 -6.62
CA SER A 133 5.66 -17.24 -7.25
C SER A 133 6.25 -15.95 -7.82
N ALA A 134 7.15 -15.29 -7.09
CA ALA A 134 7.83 -14.08 -7.55
C ALA A 134 8.59 -14.30 -8.89
N LEU A 135 9.37 -15.39 -8.97
CA LEU A 135 10.12 -15.73 -10.18
C LEU A 135 9.21 -16.16 -11.34
N ARG A 136 8.15 -16.96 -11.07
CA ARG A 136 7.16 -17.34 -12.09
C ARG A 136 6.37 -16.15 -12.61
N GLY A 137 6.11 -15.15 -11.78
CA GLY A 137 5.43 -13.90 -12.15
C GLY A 137 6.30 -12.91 -12.91
N GLY A 138 7.49 -13.32 -13.36
CA GLY A 138 8.36 -12.52 -14.24
C GLY A 138 9.24 -11.51 -13.50
N MET A 139 9.40 -11.62 -12.17
CA MET A 139 10.33 -10.74 -11.45
C MET A 139 11.76 -10.87 -11.99
N PRO A 140 12.40 -9.79 -12.47
CA PRO A 140 13.78 -9.84 -12.91
C PRO A 140 14.70 -10.36 -11.81
N LYS A 141 15.61 -11.29 -12.16
CA LYS A 141 16.51 -11.93 -11.16
C LYS A 141 17.29 -10.94 -10.32
N TYR A 142 17.77 -9.84 -10.91
CA TYR A 142 18.50 -8.82 -10.16
C TYR A 142 17.61 -8.10 -9.14
N LYS A 143 16.33 -7.82 -9.47
CA LYS A 143 15.36 -7.26 -8.52
C LYS A 143 15.06 -8.24 -7.39
N PHE A 144 14.94 -9.53 -7.73
CA PHE A 144 14.72 -10.59 -6.76
C PHE A 144 15.86 -10.68 -5.74
N VAL A 145 17.11 -10.74 -6.21
CA VAL A 145 18.31 -10.80 -5.35
C VAL A 145 18.44 -9.52 -4.53
N ALA A 146 18.27 -8.35 -5.15
CA ALA A 146 18.33 -7.07 -4.45
C ALA A 146 17.28 -6.96 -3.34
N ASN A 147 16.04 -7.39 -3.61
CA ASN A 147 14.97 -7.40 -2.61
C ASN A 147 15.34 -8.29 -1.41
N ILE A 148 15.84 -9.51 -1.64
CA ILE A 148 16.30 -10.40 -0.56
C ILE A 148 17.40 -9.72 0.26
N CYS A 149 18.44 -9.19 -0.40
CA CYS A 149 19.58 -8.58 0.31
C CYS A 149 19.13 -7.37 1.16
N LEU A 150 18.31 -6.49 0.60
CA LEU A 150 17.79 -5.32 1.32
C LEU A 150 16.91 -5.76 2.48
N THR A 151 15.97 -6.68 2.25
CA THR A 151 15.08 -7.20 3.31
C THR A 151 15.86 -7.84 4.45
N GLN A 152 16.91 -8.63 4.17
CA GLN A 152 17.74 -9.22 5.23
C GLN A 152 18.51 -8.15 6.01
N LEU A 153 19.01 -7.13 5.32
CA LEU A 153 19.68 -6.00 5.98
C LEU A 153 18.72 -5.23 6.89
N GLU A 154 17.50 -4.96 6.42
CA GLU A 154 16.44 -4.30 7.20
C GLU A 154 16.00 -5.16 8.40
N ASN A 155 15.79 -6.46 8.21
CA ASN A 155 15.47 -7.39 9.29
C ASN A 155 16.55 -7.38 10.38
N LEU A 156 17.83 -7.40 9.97
CA LEU A 156 18.96 -7.32 10.91
C LEU A 156 19.01 -5.98 11.63
N ALA A 157 18.82 -4.88 10.89
CA ALA A 157 18.90 -3.52 11.44
C ALA A 157 17.78 -3.23 12.44
N TYR A 158 16.58 -3.73 12.17
CA TYR A 158 15.37 -3.44 12.96
C TYR A 158 15.03 -4.51 14.00
N GLY A 159 15.72 -5.67 13.96
CA GLY A 159 15.39 -6.81 14.82
C GLY A 159 14.04 -7.46 14.48
N LEU A 160 13.59 -7.34 13.24
CA LEU A 160 12.31 -7.84 12.74
C LEU A 160 12.49 -9.06 11.82
N ARG A 161 11.40 -9.69 11.39
CA ARG A 161 11.42 -10.87 10.52
C ARG A 161 10.28 -10.84 9.52
N PHE A 162 10.33 -9.88 8.60
CA PHE A 162 9.39 -9.82 7.47
C PHE A 162 10.01 -10.45 6.22
N SER A 163 9.14 -10.92 5.34
CA SER A 163 9.55 -11.51 4.07
C SER A 163 9.90 -10.45 3.02
N GLU A 164 9.41 -9.22 3.17
CA GLU A 164 9.63 -8.07 2.28
C GLU A 164 9.28 -6.76 2.99
N TYR A 165 10.00 -5.66 2.66
CA TYR A 165 9.65 -4.29 3.07
C TYR A 165 9.21 -3.42 1.89
N HIS A 166 9.33 -3.94 0.66
CA HIS A 166 9.21 -3.18 -0.59
C HIS A 166 7.92 -3.50 -1.36
N SER A 167 6.92 -4.01 -0.65
CA SER A 167 5.58 -4.22 -1.21
C SER A 167 4.66 -3.09 -0.83
N GLY A 168 3.98 -2.52 -1.83
CA GLY A 168 2.96 -1.51 -1.62
C GLY A 168 1.56 -2.09 -1.39
N TYR A 169 1.39 -3.40 -1.31
CA TYR A 169 0.07 -3.98 -1.02
C TYR A 169 -0.13 -4.11 0.48
N MET A 170 -0.50 -2.99 1.09
CA MET A 170 -0.65 -2.86 2.53
C MET A 170 -2.10 -2.59 2.91
N LEU A 171 -2.55 -3.23 3.98
CA LEU A 171 -3.87 -2.99 4.55
C LEU A 171 -3.75 -2.68 6.04
N TYR A 172 -4.57 -1.78 6.54
CA TYR A 172 -4.47 -1.23 7.88
C TYR A 172 -5.81 -1.26 8.59
N SER A 173 -5.83 -1.70 9.85
CA SER A 173 -6.95 -1.43 10.75
C SER A 173 -6.98 0.07 11.12
N ARG A 174 -8.12 0.57 11.59
CA ARG A 174 -8.20 1.90 12.22
C ARG A 174 -7.15 2.08 13.31
N ARG A 175 -6.94 1.05 14.15
CA ARG A 175 -5.92 1.09 15.20
C ARG A 175 -4.53 1.34 14.62
N ALA A 176 -4.16 0.67 13.54
CA ALA A 176 -2.86 0.89 12.90
C ALA A 176 -2.70 2.33 12.42
N LEU A 177 -3.70 2.90 11.75
CA LEU A 177 -3.67 4.28 11.26
C LEU A 177 -3.72 5.34 12.38
N THR A 178 -4.22 5.00 13.57
CA THR A 178 -4.21 5.93 14.71
C THR A 178 -2.95 5.84 15.56
N VAL A 179 -2.35 4.64 15.66
CA VAL A 179 -1.15 4.40 16.47
C VAL A 179 0.13 4.80 15.73
N VAL A 180 0.19 4.57 14.41
CA VAL A 180 1.33 4.99 13.60
C VAL A 180 1.16 6.45 13.19
N PRO A 181 2.12 7.35 13.55
CA PRO A 181 2.06 8.76 13.16
C PRO A 181 2.43 8.92 11.67
N PHE A 182 1.61 8.34 10.79
CA PHE A 182 1.90 8.21 9.37
C PHE A 182 2.13 9.56 8.67
N GLU A 183 1.56 10.64 9.20
CA GLU A 183 1.78 12.00 8.67
C GLU A 183 3.25 12.45 8.77
N LYS A 184 4.01 11.89 9.72
CA LYS A 184 5.42 12.21 9.95
C LYS A 184 6.38 11.35 9.11
N LEU A 185 5.86 10.35 8.40
CA LEU A 185 6.65 9.47 7.53
C LEU A 185 6.92 10.13 6.18
N SER A 186 7.70 9.47 5.31
CA SER A 186 8.08 10.03 4.02
C SER A 186 6.89 10.17 3.05
N ASP A 187 7.03 11.07 2.08
CA ASP A 187 6.05 11.23 0.99
C ASP A 187 6.42 10.38 -0.25
N THR A 188 7.47 9.57 -0.14
CA THR A 188 8.06 8.80 -1.24
C THR A 188 7.64 7.32 -1.22
N PHE A 189 8.30 6.49 -2.04
CA PHE A 189 8.08 5.05 -2.12
C PHE A 189 8.49 4.26 -0.86
N HIS A 190 9.18 4.90 0.11
CA HIS A 190 9.56 4.26 1.37
C HIS A 190 8.42 4.25 2.40
N PHE A 191 7.36 4.99 2.15
CA PHE A 191 6.23 5.14 3.06
C PHE A 191 5.70 3.80 3.58
N ASP A 192 5.50 2.81 2.70
CA ASP A 192 4.96 1.50 3.09
C ASP A 192 5.92 0.74 4.01
N GLY A 193 7.22 0.77 3.72
CA GLY A 193 8.26 0.19 4.57
C GLY A 193 8.35 0.89 5.93
N GLU A 194 8.23 2.22 5.96
CA GLU A 194 8.19 2.99 7.22
C GLU A 194 6.94 2.69 8.04
N MET A 195 5.76 2.54 7.40
CA MET A 195 4.51 2.12 8.05
C MET A 195 4.67 0.75 8.72
N LEU A 196 5.28 -0.20 8.01
CA LEU A 196 5.54 -1.55 8.50
C LEU A 196 6.52 -1.53 9.69
N LEU A 197 7.63 -0.79 9.56
CA LEU A 197 8.65 -0.63 10.59
C LEU A 197 8.06 -0.02 11.86
N VAL A 198 7.41 1.15 11.74
CA VAL A 198 6.85 1.87 12.89
C VAL A 198 5.69 1.10 13.52
N GLY A 199 4.85 0.48 12.70
CA GLY A 199 3.77 -0.38 13.18
C GLY A 199 4.26 -1.54 14.02
N ALA A 200 5.28 -2.28 13.54
CA ALA A 200 5.89 -3.37 14.27
C ALA A 200 6.58 -2.88 15.56
N LYS A 201 7.29 -1.75 15.51
CA LYS A 201 7.93 -1.13 16.67
C LYS A 201 6.94 -0.71 17.75
N LYS A 202 5.74 -0.27 17.36
CA LYS A 202 4.63 0.06 18.28
C LYS A 202 3.83 -1.18 18.73
N GLY A 203 4.30 -2.40 18.42
CA GLY A 203 3.67 -3.64 18.87
C GLY A 203 2.38 -4.00 18.15
N LEU A 204 2.15 -3.48 16.95
CA LEU A 204 1.03 -3.89 16.12
C LEU A 204 1.24 -5.31 15.58
N ARG A 205 0.17 -6.08 15.52
CA ARG A 205 0.18 -7.43 14.95
C ARG A 205 0.19 -7.34 13.43
N VAL A 206 1.23 -7.86 12.81
CA VAL A 206 1.40 -7.85 11.35
C VAL A 206 1.16 -9.25 10.80
N ALA A 207 0.26 -9.38 9.83
CA ALA A 207 0.11 -10.58 9.01
C ALA A 207 0.89 -10.39 7.70
N ASP A 208 1.90 -11.24 7.49
CA ASP A 208 2.73 -11.29 6.28
C ASP A 208 2.23 -12.43 5.38
N LEU A 209 1.47 -12.07 4.32
CA LEU A 209 0.76 -13.02 3.46
C LEU A 209 1.34 -13.03 2.04
N PRO A 210 1.49 -14.21 1.40
CA PRO A 210 1.98 -14.28 0.03
C PRO A 210 0.98 -13.67 -0.94
N ILE A 211 1.44 -12.95 -1.96
CA ILE A 211 0.62 -12.51 -3.09
C ILE A 211 1.24 -12.96 -4.41
N PRO A 212 0.44 -13.13 -5.47
CA PRO A 212 0.97 -13.35 -6.80
C PRO A 212 1.76 -12.11 -7.27
N THR A 213 2.73 -12.36 -8.12
CA THR A 213 3.54 -11.30 -8.73
C THR A 213 3.24 -11.27 -10.21
N HIS A 214 2.94 -10.08 -10.74
CA HIS A 214 2.83 -9.82 -12.16
C HIS A 214 3.80 -8.70 -12.53
N TYR A 215 4.81 -9.05 -13.32
CA TYR A 215 5.67 -8.10 -14.01
C TYR A 215 5.30 -8.13 -15.49
N GLY A 216 4.57 -7.10 -15.95
CA GLY A 216 4.28 -6.87 -17.36
C GLY A 216 5.28 -5.90 -17.98
N ASP A 217 4.95 -5.37 -19.15
CA ASP A 217 5.76 -4.38 -19.89
C ASP A 217 5.64 -2.95 -19.33
N GLU A 218 5.14 -2.81 -18.09
CA GLU A 218 4.92 -1.52 -17.46
C GLU A 218 6.24 -0.85 -17.07
N GLU A 219 6.38 0.43 -17.42
CA GLU A 219 7.54 1.23 -17.04
C GLU A 219 7.55 1.48 -15.52
N SER A 220 8.49 0.85 -14.82
CA SER A 220 8.72 1.15 -13.41
C SER A 220 9.42 2.50 -13.27
N HIS A 221 8.75 3.48 -12.68
CA HIS A 221 9.34 4.79 -12.36
C HIS A 221 10.40 4.72 -11.24
N LEU A 222 10.53 3.58 -10.58
CA LEU A 222 11.48 3.36 -9.49
C LEU A 222 12.88 3.07 -10.05
N LYS A 223 13.86 3.91 -9.71
CA LYS A 223 15.28 3.71 -10.04
C LYS A 223 15.93 2.78 -9.01
N PRO A 224 16.26 1.51 -9.31
CA PRO A 224 16.61 0.50 -8.29
C PRO A 224 17.84 0.87 -7.45
N ILE A 225 18.88 1.43 -8.08
CA ILE A 225 20.13 1.82 -7.37
C ILE A 225 19.86 2.96 -6.39
N LYS A 226 19.15 4.01 -6.86
CA LYS A 226 18.79 5.15 -5.99
C LYS A 226 17.95 4.66 -4.81
N TYR A 227 16.97 3.81 -5.08
CA TYR A 227 16.11 3.22 -4.05
C TYR A 227 16.91 2.44 -3.00
N GLY A 228 17.90 1.65 -3.40
CA GLY A 228 18.77 0.94 -2.46
C GLY A 228 19.51 1.89 -1.51
N PHE A 229 20.08 3.00 -2.02
CA PHE A 229 20.71 4.02 -1.16
C PHE A 229 19.71 4.72 -0.23
N GLU A 230 18.49 4.94 -0.67
CA GLU A 230 17.43 5.51 0.15
C GLU A 230 17.05 4.56 1.29
N VAL A 231 16.95 3.23 1.05
CA VAL A 231 16.75 2.22 2.11
C VAL A 231 17.86 2.28 3.16
N LEU A 232 19.14 2.40 2.74
CA LEU A 232 20.25 2.60 3.68
C LEU A 232 20.09 3.90 4.50
N GLY A 233 19.52 4.94 3.87
CA GLY A 233 19.13 6.17 4.55
C GLY A 233 18.09 5.94 5.64
N VAL A 234 17.06 5.14 5.36
CA VAL A 234 16.02 4.77 6.35
C VAL A 234 16.63 3.99 7.52
N ILE A 235 17.53 3.03 7.25
CA ILE A 235 18.23 2.27 8.29
C ILE A 235 19.07 3.20 9.17
N ARG A 236 19.83 4.13 8.58
CA ARG A 236 20.61 5.12 9.32
C ARG A 236 19.72 6.00 10.19
N ASP A 237 18.59 6.45 9.66
CA ASP A 237 17.62 7.31 10.36
C ASP A 237 16.95 6.54 11.51
N TYR A 238 16.71 5.23 11.34
CA TYR A 238 16.25 4.35 12.41
C TYR A 238 17.25 4.29 13.57
N TRP A 239 18.54 4.09 13.30
CA TRP A 239 19.56 4.05 14.34
C TRP A 239 19.80 5.40 15.02
N ARG A 240 19.40 6.51 14.38
CA ARG A 240 19.39 7.85 14.96
C ARG A 240 18.14 8.18 15.77
N GLY A 241 17.22 7.24 15.90
CA GLY A 241 16.00 7.42 16.68
C GLY A 241 14.90 8.23 15.97
N LYS A 242 15.01 8.49 14.65
CA LYS A 242 13.97 9.25 13.90
C LYS A 242 12.57 8.62 13.99
N TYR A 243 12.51 7.30 14.18
CA TYR A 243 11.27 6.54 14.29
C TYR A 243 10.89 6.22 15.75
N ASP A 244 11.56 6.85 16.72
CA ASP A 244 11.21 6.81 18.13
C ASP A 244 10.17 7.92 18.40
N PHE A 245 8.93 7.67 18.04
CA PHE A 245 7.83 8.60 18.33
C PHE A 245 7.38 8.39 19.79
N PRO A 246 7.87 9.19 20.78
CA PRO A 246 7.48 9.04 22.15
C PRO A 246 6.03 9.50 22.33
N GLY A 247 5.21 8.67 22.98
CA GLY A 247 4.00 9.08 23.68
C GLY A 247 2.93 9.82 22.87
N GLU A 248 2.52 9.32 21.71
CA GLU A 248 1.25 9.69 21.08
C GLU A 248 0.29 8.52 21.11
#